data_77f5e679aba32bc608f466a8305bf476
#
_entry.id   77f5e679aba32bc608f466a8305bf476
#
_cell.length_a   1.000
_cell.length_b   1.000
_cell.length_c   1.000
_cell.angle_alpha   90.00
_cell.angle_beta   90.00
_cell.angle_gamma   90.00
#
_symmetry.space_group_name_H-M   'P 1'
#
loop_
_entity.id
_entity.type
_entity.pdbx_description
1 polymer ?
#
loop_
_entity_poly.entity_id
_entity_poly.type
_entity_poly.pdbx_seq_one_letter_code
_entity_poly.pdbx_strand_id
1 'polypeptide(L)'
;MFYTTMLLTHIFTAVVGILSGFLAMAFRKGSGLHRAAGDVFVVSMLTMSGTGAFIAAFLKPNVGNVAGGLLTFYLVATGWLAGRRRERRVGAWDFAALIGISTIFVTEFVFGVQAATSPTHLKAGYPPFLFFTFGTISLLFATSDVRMILRGSIEGAQRIARHLLRMCLALMMATLSFYPSRAHLFSKAINDSRVLYLPHIALLISMIYWLIRVRRGRKNGRAITSASRTPDWTGNAALDFGSGQRRVRDQEPARRVG
;
A
#
# COMPACT_ATOMS: atom_id res chain seq x y z
N MET A 1 19.70 30.17 3.59
CA MET A 1 18.96 29.72 4.81
C MET A 1 17.83 28.76 4.48
N PHE A 2 16.83 29.12 3.68
CA PHE A 2 15.67 28.28 3.34
C PHE A 2 16.03 26.91 2.75
N TYR A 3 16.91 26.85 1.73
CA TYR A 3 17.39 25.57 1.15
C TYR A 3 18.04 24.65 2.19
N THR A 4 18.91 25.21 3.03
CA THR A 4 19.60 24.43 4.07
C THR A 4 18.62 23.83 5.07
N THR A 5 17.62 24.62 5.51
CA THR A 5 16.56 24.13 6.41
C THR A 5 15.76 23.00 5.77
N MET A 6 15.34 23.16 4.51
CA MET A 6 14.61 22.13 3.77
C MET A 6 15.45 20.84 3.61
N LEU A 7 16.73 20.98 3.29
CA LEU A 7 17.64 19.84 3.14
C LEU A 7 17.86 19.10 4.48
N LEU A 8 18.07 19.83 5.57
CA LEU A 8 18.22 19.23 6.90
C LEU A 8 16.92 18.52 7.34
N THR A 9 15.77 19.13 7.11
CA THR A 9 14.48 18.48 7.36
C THR A 9 14.33 17.19 6.56
N HIS A 10 14.65 17.22 5.26
CA HIS A 10 14.63 16.04 4.40
C HIS A 10 15.55 14.93 4.94
N ILE A 11 16.79 15.24 5.29
CA ILE A 11 17.77 14.26 5.78
C ILE A 11 17.31 13.69 7.14
N PHE A 12 16.91 14.55 8.08
CA PHE A 12 16.45 14.11 9.39
C PHE A 12 15.25 13.17 9.29
N THR A 13 14.24 13.58 8.53
CA THR A 13 13.03 12.77 8.35
C THR A 13 13.30 11.49 7.56
N ALA A 14 14.28 11.47 6.65
CA ALA A 14 14.73 10.24 5.98
C ALA A 14 15.28 9.23 6.98
N VAL A 15 16.19 9.65 7.87
CA VAL A 15 16.79 8.78 8.89
C VAL A 15 15.71 8.24 9.84
N VAL A 16 14.85 9.12 10.38
CA VAL A 16 13.76 8.73 11.29
C VAL A 16 12.79 7.78 10.57
N GLY A 17 12.45 8.06 9.31
CA GLY A 17 11.57 7.23 8.49
C GLY A 17 12.16 5.83 8.27
N ILE A 18 13.42 5.73 7.86
CA ILE A 18 14.08 4.43 7.65
C ILE A 18 14.11 3.61 8.94
N LEU A 19 14.55 4.20 10.05
CA LEU A 19 14.65 3.51 11.34
C LEU A 19 13.28 3.04 11.84
N SER A 20 12.27 3.92 11.82
CA SER A 20 10.91 3.57 12.25
C SER A 20 10.24 2.55 11.33
N GLY A 21 10.56 2.55 10.03
CA GLY A 21 10.10 1.55 9.08
C GLY A 21 10.63 0.15 9.40
N PHE A 22 11.93 0.02 9.68
CA PHE A 22 12.52 -1.25 10.12
C PHE A 22 11.96 -1.71 11.48
N LEU A 23 11.77 -0.80 12.44
CA LEU A 23 11.13 -1.11 13.72
C LEU A 23 9.69 -1.61 13.52
N ALA A 24 8.90 -0.93 12.67
CA ALA A 24 7.56 -1.39 12.35
C ALA A 24 7.55 -2.78 11.70
N MET A 25 8.58 -3.11 10.92
CA MET A 25 8.71 -4.46 10.36
C MET A 25 9.11 -5.51 11.40
N ALA A 26 9.91 -5.15 12.40
CA ALA A 26 10.35 -6.06 13.45
C ALA A 26 9.22 -6.39 14.44
N PHE A 27 8.36 -5.44 14.75
CA PHE A 27 7.28 -5.65 15.72
C PHE A 27 6.16 -6.56 15.18
N ARG A 28 5.47 -7.24 16.14
CA ARG A 28 4.30 -8.06 15.83
C ARG A 28 3.25 -7.22 15.08
N LYS A 29 2.85 -7.67 13.89
CA LYS A 29 1.90 -6.96 13.04
C LYS A 29 0.58 -6.72 13.75
N GLY A 30 0.09 -5.46 13.72
CA GLY A 30 -1.13 -5.03 14.38
C GLY A 30 -1.00 -4.72 15.89
N SER A 31 0.18 -4.91 16.51
CA SER A 31 0.43 -4.50 17.90
C SER A 31 0.46 -2.98 18.08
N GLY A 32 0.39 -2.50 19.33
CA GLY A 32 0.54 -1.08 19.62
C GLY A 32 1.87 -0.50 19.14
N LEU A 33 2.97 -1.23 19.35
CA LEU A 33 4.32 -0.83 18.90
C LEU A 33 4.43 -0.77 17.37
N HIS A 34 3.84 -1.75 16.67
CA HIS A 34 3.80 -1.70 15.20
C HIS A 34 3.06 -0.46 14.69
N ARG A 35 1.93 -0.09 15.32
CA ARG A 35 1.16 1.10 14.94
C ARG A 35 1.91 2.37 15.24
N ALA A 36 2.49 2.50 16.43
CA ALA A 36 3.26 3.69 16.81
C ALA A 36 4.47 3.90 15.89
N ALA A 37 5.29 2.87 15.67
CA ALA A 37 6.40 2.93 14.73
C ALA A 37 5.93 3.21 13.29
N GLY A 38 4.80 2.65 12.89
CA GLY A 38 4.18 2.89 11.59
C GLY A 38 3.68 4.33 11.41
N ASP A 39 3.13 4.95 12.45
CA ASP A 39 2.69 6.35 12.39
C ASP A 39 3.91 7.29 12.29
N VAL A 40 4.99 7.05 13.04
CA VAL A 40 6.26 7.78 12.90
C VAL A 40 6.82 7.61 11.49
N PHE A 41 6.83 6.38 10.97
CA PHE A 41 7.26 6.10 9.59
C PHE A 41 6.47 6.92 8.58
N VAL A 42 5.13 6.92 8.65
CA VAL A 42 4.27 7.64 7.71
C VAL A 42 4.54 9.12 7.72
N VAL A 43 4.54 9.76 8.89
CA VAL A 43 4.79 11.21 9.01
C VAL A 43 6.18 11.56 8.47
N SER A 44 7.19 10.83 8.89
CA SER A 44 8.57 11.07 8.45
C SER A 44 8.74 10.88 6.95
N MET A 45 8.17 9.82 6.37
CA MET A 45 8.30 9.52 4.94
C MET A 45 7.52 10.49 4.07
N LEU A 46 6.33 10.95 4.49
CA LEU A 46 5.59 11.98 3.76
C LEU A 46 6.35 13.31 3.76
N THR A 47 6.90 13.69 4.90
CA THR A 47 7.74 14.91 5.01
C THR A 47 9.00 14.77 4.16
N MET A 48 9.71 13.67 4.26
CA MET A 48 10.92 13.38 3.49
C MET A 48 10.65 13.42 1.98
N SER A 49 9.64 12.68 1.52
CA SER A 49 9.35 12.60 0.10
C SER A 49 8.79 13.91 -0.48
N GLY A 50 7.96 14.63 0.29
CA GLY A 50 7.43 15.94 -0.10
C GLY A 50 8.54 17.00 -0.17
N THR A 51 9.39 17.11 0.85
CA THR A 51 10.53 18.05 0.85
C THR A 51 11.55 17.68 -0.22
N GLY A 52 11.82 16.39 -0.43
CA GLY A 52 12.73 15.93 -1.49
C GLY A 52 12.23 16.27 -2.88
N ALA A 53 10.95 16.03 -3.17
CA ALA A 53 10.32 16.40 -4.44
C ALA A 53 10.32 17.93 -4.64
N PHE A 54 10.02 18.70 -3.60
CA PHE A 54 10.07 20.17 -3.65
C PHE A 54 11.47 20.71 -3.93
N ILE A 55 12.47 20.21 -3.22
CA ILE A 55 13.88 20.60 -3.46
C ILE A 55 14.28 20.28 -4.91
N ALA A 56 13.92 19.09 -5.37
CA ALA A 56 14.27 18.62 -6.70
C ALA A 56 13.49 19.31 -7.83
N ALA A 57 12.30 19.85 -7.55
CA ALA A 57 11.53 20.57 -8.55
C ALA A 57 11.92 22.06 -8.65
N PHE A 58 12.19 22.71 -7.51
CA PHE A 58 12.25 24.19 -7.46
C PHE A 58 13.62 24.74 -7.03
N LEU A 59 14.41 24.03 -6.23
CA LEU A 59 15.63 24.56 -5.65
C LEU A 59 16.91 24.01 -6.32
N LYS A 60 16.92 22.73 -6.65
CA LYS A 60 17.97 22.05 -7.40
C LYS A 60 17.35 21.06 -8.37
N PRO A 61 16.98 21.51 -9.58
CA PRO A 61 16.21 20.71 -10.51
C PRO A 61 16.84 19.35 -10.80
N ASN A 62 16.08 18.29 -10.53
CA ASN A 62 16.47 16.91 -10.77
C ASN A 62 15.22 16.04 -10.98
N VAL A 63 14.95 15.70 -12.22
CA VAL A 63 13.70 15.00 -12.62
C VAL A 63 13.58 13.61 -11.99
N GLY A 64 14.67 12.86 -11.84
CA GLY A 64 14.66 11.54 -11.20
C GLY A 64 14.27 11.61 -9.72
N ASN A 65 14.77 12.64 -9.00
CA ASN A 65 14.39 12.85 -7.60
C ASN A 65 12.95 13.36 -7.44
N VAL A 66 12.45 14.15 -8.38
CA VAL A 66 11.02 14.53 -8.39
C VAL A 66 10.14 13.30 -8.52
N ALA A 67 10.42 12.46 -9.51
CA ALA A 67 9.68 11.23 -9.76
C ALA A 67 9.72 10.28 -8.56
N GLY A 68 10.92 10.01 -8.04
CA GLY A 68 11.12 9.16 -6.86
C GLY A 68 10.41 9.69 -5.62
N GLY A 69 10.47 11.00 -5.39
CA GLY A 69 9.79 11.68 -4.28
C GLY A 69 8.27 11.57 -4.38
N LEU A 70 7.69 11.91 -5.54
CA LEU A 70 6.23 11.84 -5.78
C LEU A 70 5.72 10.40 -5.70
N LEU A 71 6.42 9.44 -6.29
CA LEU A 71 6.06 8.02 -6.21
C LEU A 71 6.11 7.52 -4.75
N THR A 72 7.16 7.88 -3.99
CA THR A 72 7.27 7.51 -2.58
C THR A 72 6.13 8.13 -1.77
N PHE A 73 5.82 9.41 -1.98
CA PHE A 73 4.70 10.09 -1.33
C PHE A 73 3.37 9.37 -1.60
N TYR A 74 3.10 9.05 -2.86
CA TYR A 74 1.91 8.30 -3.25
C TYR A 74 1.83 6.93 -2.57
N LEU A 75 2.93 6.17 -2.54
CA LEU A 75 2.99 4.85 -1.92
C LEU A 75 2.66 4.93 -0.42
N VAL A 76 3.27 5.87 0.30
CA VAL A 76 3.05 6.05 1.74
C VAL A 76 1.63 6.49 2.03
N ALA A 77 1.15 7.55 1.38
CA ALA A 77 -0.20 8.09 1.59
C ALA A 77 -1.29 7.03 1.35
N THR A 78 -1.23 6.35 0.19
CA THR A 78 -2.24 5.36 -0.18
C THR A 78 -2.08 4.03 0.57
N GLY A 79 -0.87 3.66 0.97
CA GLY A 79 -0.60 2.53 1.85
C GLY A 79 -1.14 2.76 3.26
N TRP A 80 -0.95 3.96 3.80
CA TRP A 80 -1.50 4.36 5.10
C TRP A 80 -3.04 4.39 5.09
N LEU A 81 -3.64 4.99 4.07
CA LEU A 81 -5.09 4.95 3.88
C LEU A 81 -5.62 3.52 3.85
N ALA A 82 -4.94 2.60 3.14
CA ALA A 82 -5.32 1.19 3.11
C ALA A 82 -5.24 0.54 4.50
N GLY A 83 -4.24 0.87 5.30
CA GLY A 83 -4.07 0.33 6.66
C GLY A 83 -5.14 0.79 7.64
N ARG A 84 -5.51 2.07 7.62
CA ARG A 84 -6.42 2.68 8.61
C ARG A 84 -7.90 2.46 8.36
N ARG A 85 -8.35 2.32 7.11
CA ARG A 85 -9.78 2.21 6.80
C ARG A 85 -10.30 0.80 7.04
N ARG A 86 -11.25 0.63 7.96
CA ARG A 86 -11.90 -0.66 8.29
C ARG A 86 -12.99 -1.02 7.29
N GLU A 87 -13.86 -0.09 6.96
CA GLU A 87 -14.91 -0.23 5.94
C GLU A 87 -14.70 0.82 4.87
N ARG A 88 -14.66 0.40 3.62
CA ARG A 88 -14.25 1.32 2.61
C ARG A 88 -15.18 1.42 1.43
N ARG A 89 -15.84 2.55 1.33
CA ARG A 89 -16.36 3.08 0.08
C ARG A 89 -15.23 3.87 -0.61
N VAL A 90 -15.17 3.77 -1.93
CA VAL A 90 -14.31 4.60 -2.76
C VAL A 90 -14.70 6.07 -2.55
N GLY A 91 -13.72 6.94 -2.39
CA GLY A 91 -13.93 8.37 -2.15
C GLY A 91 -13.01 9.25 -3.00
N ALA A 92 -13.16 10.56 -2.88
CA ALA A 92 -12.41 11.54 -3.66
C ALA A 92 -10.88 11.36 -3.58
N TRP A 93 -10.35 10.96 -2.42
CA TRP A 93 -8.93 10.68 -2.25
C TRP A 93 -8.40 9.52 -3.10
N ASP A 94 -9.27 8.57 -3.47
CA ASP A 94 -8.87 7.46 -4.33
C ASP A 94 -8.75 7.89 -5.78
N PHE A 95 -9.64 8.77 -6.22
CA PHE A 95 -9.57 9.39 -7.54
C PHE A 95 -8.37 10.35 -7.63
N ALA A 96 -8.13 11.17 -6.61
CA ALA A 96 -6.96 12.05 -6.57
C ALA A 96 -5.65 11.25 -6.63
N ALA A 97 -5.56 10.13 -5.89
CA ALA A 97 -4.42 9.23 -5.93
C ALA A 97 -4.24 8.57 -7.31
N LEU A 98 -5.34 8.16 -7.96
CA LEU A 98 -5.30 7.61 -9.31
C LEU A 98 -4.83 8.64 -10.33
N ILE A 99 -5.33 9.88 -10.26
CA ILE A 99 -4.88 10.96 -11.14
C ILE A 99 -3.38 11.21 -10.93
N GLY A 100 -2.94 11.34 -9.67
CA GLY A 100 -1.54 11.58 -9.35
C GLY A 100 -0.61 10.51 -9.90
N ILE A 101 -0.91 9.22 -9.66
CA ILE A 101 -0.07 8.12 -10.16
C ILE A 101 -0.11 7.98 -11.68
N SER A 102 -1.25 8.29 -12.31
CA SER A 102 -1.37 8.28 -13.77
C SER A 102 -0.56 9.42 -14.39
N THR A 103 -0.52 10.59 -13.77
CA THR A 103 0.34 11.70 -14.18
C THR A 103 1.82 11.33 -14.10
N ILE A 104 2.25 10.69 -13.00
CA ILE A 104 3.62 10.20 -12.87
C ILE A 104 3.93 9.21 -13.99
N PHE A 105 3.04 8.22 -14.24
CA PHE A 105 3.21 7.24 -15.31
C PHE A 105 3.41 7.91 -16.68
N VAL A 106 2.51 8.83 -17.06
CA VAL A 106 2.59 9.51 -18.36
C VAL A 106 3.87 10.32 -18.48
N THR A 107 4.24 11.06 -17.44
CA THR A 107 5.47 11.87 -17.44
C THR A 107 6.71 11.00 -17.61
N GLU A 108 6.80 9.91 -16.82
CA GLU A 108 7.93 8.98 -16.90
C GLU A 108 8.02 8.30 -18.26
N PHE A 109 6.87 7.89 -18.83
CA PHE A 109 6.85 7.27 -20.15
C PHE A 109 7.32 8.24 -21.23
N VAL A 110 6.82 9.49 -21.22
CA VAL A 110 7.25 10.54 -22.17
C VAL A 110 8.75 10.82 -22.03
N PHE A 111 9.26 10.95 -20.82
CA PHE A 111 10.69 11.18 -20.58
C PHE A 111 11.55 9.98 -21.00
N GLY A 112 11.04 8.76 -20.81
CA GLY A 112 11.70 7.55 -21.31
C GLY A 112 11.84 7.52 -22.82
N VAL A 113 10.77 7.87 -23.53
CA VAL A 113 10.80 8.00 -25.02
C VAL A 113 11.76 9.10 -25.45
N GLN A 114 11.70 10.29 -24.82
CA GLN A 114 12.61 11.39 -25.12
C GLN A 114 14.07 11.02 -24.87
N ALA A 115 14.37 10.29 -23.79
CA ALA A 115 15.72 9.79 -23.53
C ALA A 115 16.16 8.76 -24.58
N ALA A 116 15.28 7.84 -24.96
CA ALA A 116 15.60 6.79 -25.94
C ALA A 116 15.88 7.37 -27.35
N THR A 117 15.18 8.44 -27.72
CA THR A 117 15.30 9.09 -29.04
C THR A 117 16.33 10.23 -29.07
N SER A 118 16.91 10.61 -27.92
CA SER A 118 17.92 11.65 -27.88
C SER A 118 19.27 11.13 -28.40
N PRO A 119 20.11 11.98 -29.04
CA PRO A 119 21.43 11.58 -29.52
C PRO A 119 22.37 11.05 -28.42
N THR A 120 22.21 11.52 -27.19
CA THR A 120 23.00 11.10 -26.03
C THR A 120 22.41 9.90 -25.31
N HIS A 121 21.24 9.42 -25.69
CA HIS A 121 20.45 8.42 -24.96
C HIS A 121 20.24 8.78 -23.49
N LEU A 122 20.14 10.09 -23.20
CA LEU A 122 19.91 10.62 -21.86
C LEU A 122 18.82 11.71 -21.89
N LYS A 123 18.04 11.79 -20.84
CA LYS A 123 17.17 12.93 -20.53
C LYS A 123 17.54 13.44 -19.15
N ALA A 124 17.96 14.71 -19.05
CA ALA A 124 18.41 15.32 -17.79
C ALA A 124 19.46 14.47 -17.03
N GLY A 125 20.37 13.82 -17.76
CA GLY A 125 21.42 12.96 -17.20
C GLY A 125 21.02 11.53 -16.85
N TYR A 126 19.76 11.14 -17.11
CA TYR A 126 19.27 9.80 -16.79
C TYR A 126 18.99 8.97 -18.07
N PRO A 127 19.33 7.67 -18.08
CA PRO A 127 19.07 6.78 -19.20
C PRO A 127 17.60 6.35 -19.28
N PRO A 128 17.12 5.92 -20.46
CA PRO A 128 15.72 5.57 -20.70
C PRO A 128 15.18 4.51 -19.75
N PHE A 129 16.00 3.52 -19.39
CA PHE A 129 15.56 2.40 -18.53
C PHE A 129 15.07 2.87 -17.16
N LEU A 130 15.63 3.95 -16.62
CA LEU A 130 15.21 4.49 -15.33
C LEU A 130 13.78 5.01 -15.41
N PHE A 131 13.47 5.80 -16.42
CA PHE A 131 12.14 6.35 -16.65
C PHE A 131 11.10 5.25 -16.92
N PHE A 132 11.45 4.27 -17.76
CA PHE A 132 10.55 3.14 -18.01
C PHE A 132 10.34 2.26 -16.77
N THR A 133 11.33 2.13 -15.90
CA THR A 133 11.18 1.41 -14.61
C THR A 133 10.18 2.13 -13.70
N PHE A 134 10.34 3.44 -13.48
CA PHE A 134 9.40 4.21 -12.68
C PHE A 134 8.00 4.26 -13.32
N GLY A 135 7.94 4.44 -14.63
CA GLY A 135 6.71 4.41 -15.41
C GLY A 135 5.97 3.06 -15.27
N THR A 136 6.68 1.95 -15.41
CA THR A 136 6.09 0.60 -15.26
C THR A 136 5.55 0.39 -13.85
N ILE A 137 6.31 0.77 -12.82
CA ILE A 137 5.86 0.69 -11.42
C ILE A 137 4.60 1.54 -11.24
N SER A 138 4.58 2.76 -11.74
CA SER A 138 3.44 3.68 -11.66
C SER A 138 2.21 3.11 -12.37
N LEU A 139 2.37 2.51 -13.56
CA LEU A 139 1.29 1.85 -14.31
C LEU A 139 0.69 0.68 -13.53
N LEU A 140 1.51 -0.16 -12.91
CA LEU A 140 1.05 -1.27 -12.08
C LEU A 140 0.21 -0.78 -10.88
N PHE A 141 0.62 0.32 -10.24
CA PHE A 141 -0.15 0.91 -9.16
C PHE A 141 -1.42 1.61 -9.65
N ALA A 142 -1.38 2.33 -10.76
CA ALA A 142 -2.57 2.91 -11.39
C ALA A 142 -3.60 1.83 -11.74
N THR A 143 -3.17 0.73 -12.36
CA THR A 143 -4.02 -0.42 -12.68
C THR A 143 -4.62 -1.05 -11.42
N SER A 144 -3.83 -1.15 -10.34
CA SER A 144 -4.32 -1.62 -9.04
C SER A 144 -5.38 -0.69 -8.44
N ASP A 145 -5.23 0.64 -8.64
CA ASP A 145 -6.18 1.64 -8.14
C ASP A 145 -7.47 1.62 -8.96
N VAL A 146 -7.38 1.54 -10.28
CA VAL A 146 -8.55 1.35 -11.16
C VAL A 146 -9.33 0.11 -10.76
N ARG A 147 -8.66 -1.03 -10.57
CA ARG A 147 -9.32 -2.27 -10.13
C ARG A 147 -10.01 -2.13 -8.78
N MET A 148 -9.44 -1.35 -7.87
CA MET A 148 -10.04 -1.07 -6.57
C MET A 148 -11.28 -0.20 -6.72
N ILE A 149 -11.21 0.87 -7.51
CA ILE A 149 -12.31 1.80 -7.76
C ILE A 149 -13.48 1.08 -8.41
N LEU A 150 -13.22 0.28 -9.46
CA LEU A 150 -14.25 -0.51 -10.15
C LEU A 150 -14.93 -1.55 -9.25
N ARG A 151 -14.24 -2.06 -8.22
CA ARG A 151 -14.83 -2.99 -7.22
C ARG A 151 -15.59 -2.27 -6.11
N GLY A 152 -15.53 -0.96 -6.03
CA GLY A 152 -16.18 -0.15 -5.01
C GLY A 152 -15.58 -0.27 -3.60
N SER A 153 -14.78 -1.30 -3.33
CA SER A 153 -14.13 -1.49 -2.02
C SER A 153 -12.96 -2.46 -2.04
N ILE A 154 -12.13 -2.41 -1.00
CA ILE A 154 -11.16 -3.46 -0.68
C ILE A 154 -11.24 -3.82 0.80
N GLU A 155 -11.27 -5.14 1.09
CA GLU A 155 -11.47 -5.65 2.44
C GLU A 155 -10.46 -6.76 2.78
N GLY A 156 -10.37 -7.06 4.07
CA GLY A 156 -9.63 -8.21 4.57
C GLY A 156 -8.19 -8.30 4.05
N ALA A 157 -7.84 -9.46 3.52
CA ALA A 157 -6.49 -9.78 3.04
C ALA A 157 -6.01 -8.87 1.90
N GLN A 158 -6.91 -8.37 1.04
CA GLN A 158 -6.51 -7.46 -0.05
C GLN A 158 -6.06 -6.11 0.49
N ARG A 159 -6.75 -5.58 1.50
CA ARG A 159 -6.39 -4.34 2.18
C ARG A 159 -5.01 -4.45 2.85
N ILE A 160 -4.78 -5.56 3.58
CA ILE A 160 -3.50 -5.83 4.25
C ILE A 160 -2.37 -5.98 3.22
N ALA A 161 -2.60 -6.72 2.12
CA ALA A 161 -1.61 -6.88 1.06
C ALA A 161 -1.25 -5.55 0.39
N ARG A 162 -2.25 -4.67 0.17
CA ARG A 162 -2.05 -3.34 -0.41
C ARG A 162 -1.23 -2.44 0.53
N HIS A 163 -1.56 -2.40 1.81
CA HIS A 163 -0.79 -1.70 2.83
C HIS A 163 0.65 -2.19 2.87
N LEU A 164 0.86 -3.49 3.02
CA LEU A 164 2.16 -4.13 3.11
C LEU A 164 3.04 -3.82 1.88
N LEU A 165 2.52 -4.05 0.67
CA LEU A 165 3.27 -3.83 -0.57
C LEU A 165 3.74 -2.38 -0.68
N ARG A 166 2.85 -1.42 -0.44
CA ARG A 166 3.14 0.00 -0.60
C ARG A 166 4.12 0.51 0.46
N MET A 167 3.97 0.10 1.72
CA MET A 167 4.87 0.50 2.80
C MET A 167 6.27 -0.09 2.62
N CYS A 168 6.38 -1.37 2.25
CA CYS A 168 7.67 -2.01 1.99
C CYS A 168 8.38 -1.39 0.78
N LEU A 169 7.65 -1.10 -0.31
CA LEU A 169 8.25 -0.45 -1.47
C LEU A 169 8.68 0.99 -1.18
N ALA A 170 7.90 1.75 -0.41
CA ALA A 170 8.31 3.09 0.02
C ALA A 170 9.60 3.06 0.86
N LEU A 171 9.68 2.13 1.82
CA LEU A 171 10.90 1.93 2.61
C LEU A 171 12.09 1.49 1.74
N MET A 172 11.85 0.60 0.76
CA MET A 172 12.88 0.17 -0.17
C MET A 172 13.39 1.32 -1.05
N MET A 173 12.50 2.18 -1.54
CA MET A 173 12.90 3.37 -2.32
C MET A 173 13.72 4.34 -1.48
N ALA A 174 13.34 4.59 -0.22
CA ALA A 174 14.10 5.46 0.67
C ALA A 174 15.50 4.91 0.95
N THR A 175 15.62 3.63 1.24
CA THR A 175 16.92 2.99 1.50
C THR A 175 17.78 2.93 0.25
N LEU A 176 17.21 2.63 -0.93
CA LEU A 176 17.94 2.65 -2.21
C LEU A 176 18.45 4.04 -2.58
N SER A 177 17.71 5.10 -2.25
CA SER A 177 18.17 6.47 -2.47
C SER A 177 19.23 6.91 -1.47
N PHE A 178 19.15 6.40 -0.24
CA PHE A 178 20.08 6.77 0.84
C PHE A 178 21.49 6.27 0.58
N TYR A 179 21.67 4.99 0.26
CA TYR A 179 23.00 4.39 0.15
C TYR A 179 23.88 4.97 -0.95
N PRO A 180 23.44 5.11 -2.22
CA PRO A 180 24.27 5.71 -3.24
C PRO A 180 24.65 7.16 -2.92
N SER A 181 23.71 7.92 -2.34
CA SER A 181 23.94 9.33 -1.98
C SER A 181 24.94 9.50 -0.84
N ARG A 182 25.17 8.47 -0.04
CA ARG A 182 26.00 8.47 1.16
C ARG A 182 27.16 7.47 1.11
N ALA A 183 27.45 6.92 -0.07
CA ALA A 183 28.54 5.96 -0.25
C ALA A 183 29.90 6.48 0.28
N HIS A 184 30.16 7.80 0.19
CA HIS A 184 31.34 8.44 0.70
C HIS A 184 31.50 8.41 2.24
N LEU A 185 30.41 8.13 2.99
CA LEU A 185 30.45 7.96 4.44
C LEU A 185 30.92 6.57 4.86
N PHE A 186 30.95 5.62 3.94
CA PHE A 186 31.37 4.25 4.20
C PHE A 186 32.80 4.00 3.70
N SER A 187 33.53 3.14 4.38
CA SER A 187 34.85 2.73 3.94
C SER A 187 34.80 2.04 2.57
N LYS A 188 35.89 2.09 1.81
CA LYS A 188 35.99 1.42 0.52
C LYS A 188 35.66 -0.09 0.65
N ALA A 189 36.20 -0.74 1.70
CA ALA A 189 35.93 -2.15 1.95
C ALA A 189 34.43 -2.48 2.11
N ILE A 190 33.65 -1.59 2.78
CA ILE A 190 32.19 -1.76 2.91
C ILE A 190 31.50 -1.57 1.56
N ASN A 191 31.87 -0.56 0.80
CA ASN A 191 31.29 -0.30 -0.52
C ASN A 191 31.58 -1.44 -1.50
N ASP A 192 32.80 -1.96 -1.51
CA ASP A 192 33.22 -3.05 -2.40
C ASP A 192 32.60 -4.40 -2.00
N SER A 193 32.32 -4.63 -0.71
CA SER A 193 31.72 -5.87 -0.19
C SER A 193 30.26 -6.07 -0.56
N ARG A 194 29.59 -5.06 -1.14
CA ARG A 194 28.15 -5.05 -1.44
C ARG A 194 27.23 -5.32 -0.23
N VAL A 195 27.76 -5.29 1.00
CA VAL A 195 26.99 -5.54 2.24
C VAL A 195 25.81 -4.56 2.40
N LEU A 196 25.94 -3.38 1.81
CA LEU A 196 24.90 -2.33 1.80
C LEU A 196 23.62 -2.75 1.06
N TYR A 197 23.65 -3.81 0.25
CA TYR A 197 22.47 -4.38 -0.40
C TYR A 197 21.72 -5.39 0.47
N LEU A 198 22.33 -5.92 1.54
CA LEU A 198 21.68 -6.89 2.43
C LEU A 198 20.35 -6.40 3.02
N PRO A 199 20.22 -5.16 3.52
CA PRO A 199 18.94 -4.65 4.00
C PRO A 199 17.84 -4.67 2.93
N HIS A 200 18.18 -4.40 1.66
CA HIS A 200 17.23 -4.41 0.55
C HIS A 200 16.75 -5.82 0.23
N ILE A 201 17.67 -6.78 0.24
CA ILE A 201 17.37 -8.20 0.03
C ILE A 201 16.47 -8.71 1.16
N ALA A 202 16.80 -8.37 2.42
CA ALA A 202 16.00 -8.74 3.57
C ALA A 202 14.58 -8.12 3.52
N LEU A 203 14.48 -6.86 3.11
CA LEU A 203 13.20 -6.17 2.87
C LEU A 203 12.37 -6.90 1.80
N LEU A 204 12.98 -7.24 0.67
CA LEU A 204 12.32 -7.93 -0.44
C LEU A 204 11.82 -9.32 -0.01
N ILE A 205 12.67 -10.10 0.64
CA ILE A 205 12.31 -11.43 1.16
C ILE A 205 11.17 -11.31 2.19
N SER A 206 11.27 -10.39 3.14
CA SER A 206 10.22 -10.15 4.13
C SER A 206 8.90 -9.73 3.48
N MET A 207 8.93 -8.85 2.50
CA MET A 207 7.75 -8.42 1.74
C MET A 207 7.09 -9.61 1.03
N ILE A 208 7.87 -10.41 0.30
CA ILE A 208 7.36 -11.59 -0.42
C ILE A 208 6.76 -12.60 0.55
N TYR A 209 7.48 -12.92 1.65
CA TYR A 209 7.00 -13.84 2.68
C TYR A 209 5.62 -13.42 3.23
N TRP A 210 5.49 -12.16 3.65
CA TRP A 210 4.24 -11.65 4.20
C TRP A 210 3.11 -11.56 3.17
N LEU A 211 3.40 -11.21 1.91
CA LEU A 211 2.41 -11.23 0.84
C LEU A 211 1.87 -12.62 0.58
N ILE A 212 2.73 -13.63 0.54
CA ILE A 212 2.33 -15.03 0.39
C ILE A 212 1.48 -15.47 1.59
N ARG A 213 1.92 -15.17 2.81
CA ARG A 213 1.20 -15.51 4.04
C ARG A 213 -0.21 -14.91 4.08
N VAL A 214 -0.34 -13.63 3.75
CA VAL A 214 -1.64 -12.93 3.70
C VAL A 214 -2.55 -13.55 2.63
N ARG A 215 -2.02 -13.91 1.46
CA ARG A 215 -2.79 -14.54 0.39
C ARG A 215 -3.23 -15.96 0.73
N ARG A 216 -2.37 -16.75 1.38
CA ARG A 216 -2.69 -18.13 1.83
C ARG A 216 -3.77 -18.12 2.92
N GLY A 217 -3.69 -17.23 3.91
CA GLY A 217 -4.72 -17.10 4.95
C GLY A 217 -6.11 -16.80 4.39
N ARG A 218 -6.21 -16.06 3.27
CA ARG A 218 -7.47 -15.81 2.56
C ARG A 218 -8.05 -17.09 1.92
N LYS A 219 -7.21 -17.97 1.36
CA LYS A 219 -7.68 -19.22 0.74
C LYS A 219 -8.25 -20.16 1.80
N ASN A 220 -7.56 -20.31 2.93
CA ASN A 220 -8.03 -21.17 4.03
C ASN A 220 -9.33 -20.66 4.67
N GLY A 221 -9.46 -19.35 4.90
CA GLY A 221 -10.72 -18.77 5.40
C GLY A 221 -11.91 -19.00 4.46
N ARG A 222 -11.71 -18.93 3.15
CA ARG A 222 -12.75 -19.21 2.16
C ARG A 222 -13.11 -20.70 2.12
N ALA A 223 -12.14 -21.58 2.26
CA ALA A 223 -12.39 -23.04 2.29
C ALA A 223 -13.23 -23.44 3.51
N ILE A 224 -12.96 -22.87 4.69
CA ILE A 224 -13.74 -23.10 5.90
C ILE A 224 -15.18 -22.58 5.73
N THR A 225 -15.36 -21.38 5.18
CA THR A 225 -16.70 -20.80 4.97
C THR A 225 -17.50 -21.54 3.90
N SER A 226 -16.88 -22.13 2.90
CA SER A 226 -17.56 -22.98 1.91
C SER A 226 -17.90 -24.35 2.45
N ALA A 227 -17.07 -24.92 3.31
CA ALA A 227 -17.32 -26.22 3.95
C ALA A 227 -18.43 -26.13 5.02
N SER A 228 -18.62 -24.97 5.67
CA SER A 228 -19.71 -24.77 6.63
C SER A 228 -21.05 -24.48 5.97
N ARG A 229 -21.12 -24.29 4.66
CA ARG A 229 -22.36 -24.25 3.85
C ARG A 229 -22.63 -25.62 3.23
N THR A 230 -22.72 -26.66 4.04
CA THR A 230 -23.39 -27.87 3.59
C THR A 230 -24.87 -27.50 3.40
N PRO A 231 -25.47 -27.87 2.27
CA PRO A 231 -26.92 -27.73 2.13
C PRO A 231 -27.59 -28.57 3.23
N ASP A 232 -28.48 -27.96 3.96
CA ASP A 232 -29.31 -28.66 4.94
C ASP A 232 -30.28 -29.55 4.17
N TRP A 233 -29.82 -30.78 3.89
CA TRP A 233 -30.64 -31.86 3.29
C TRP A 233 -31.51 -32.55 4.34
N THR A 234 -31.77 -31.94 5.48
CA THR A 234 -32.90 -32.35 6.32
C THR A 234 -34.19 -31.83 5.69
N GLY A 235 -34.49 -32.39 4.53
CA GLY A 235 -35.81 -32.34 3.94
C GLY A 235 -36.75 -33.07 4.88
N ASN A 236 -37.30 -32.37 5.84
CA ASN A 236 -38.59 -32.72 6.43
C ASN A 236 -39.66 -32.55 5.35
N ALA A 237 -39.69 -33.53 4.44
CA ALA A 237 -40.93 -33.88 3.79
C ALA A 237 -41.83 -34.58 4.87
N ALA A 238 -42.37 -33.77 5.76
CA ALA A 238 -43.51 -34.18 6.52
C ALA A 238 -44.65 -34.38 5.51
N LEU A 239 -44.88 -35.63 5.15
CA LEU A 239 -46.09 -36.08 4.50
C LEU A 239 -47.28 -35.63 5.37
N ASP A 240 -47.94 -34.61 4.94
CA ASP A 240 -49.24 -34.16 5.46
C ASP A 240 -50.29 -35.19 5.04
N PHE A 241 -50.37 -36.27 5.84
CA PHE A 241 -51.51 -37.18 5.78
C PHE A 241 -52.67 -36.52 6.51
N GLY A 242 -53.67 -36.12 5.73
CA GLY A 242 -54.90 -35.56 6.17
C GLY A 242 -55.54 -36.33 7.32
N SER A 243 -55.92 -35.62 8.35
CA SER A 243 -57.03 -36.01 9.22
C SER A 243 -57.92 -34.78 9.41
N GLY A 244 -58.98 -34.78 8.62
CA GLY A 244 -60.14 -33.96 8.89
C GLY A 244 -60.75 -34.36 10.23
N GLN A 245 -60.80 -33.43 11.15
CA GLN A 245 -61.83 -33.45 12.19
C GLN A 245 -62.31 -32.04 12.49
N ARG A 246 -63.64 -31.89 12.12
CA ARG A 246 -64.54 -30.88 12.61
C ARG A 246 -64.55 -30.89 14.13
N ARG A 247 -64.72 -29.73 14.72
CA ARG A 247 -65.77 -29.42 15.71
C ARG A 247 -65.53 -28.09 16.30
N VAL A 248 -66.47 -27.29 16.14
CA VAL A 248 -67.61 -26.90 17.03
C VAL A 248 -67.19 -25.81 18.01
N ARG A 249 -67.57 -24.66 17.64
CA ARG A 249 -68.36 -23.62 18.29
C ARG A 249 -68.61 -23.92 19.77
N ASP A 250 -68.17 -23.12 20.68
CA ASP A 250 -68.93 -22.70 21.84
C ASP A 250 -68.58 -21.29 22.27
N GLN A 251 -69.65 -20.58 22.56
CA GLN A 251 -69.87 -19.19 22.86
C GLN A 251 -69.44 -18.85 24.27
N GLU A 252 -68.89 -17.65 24.41
CA GLU A 252 -69.17 -16.63 25.41
C GLU A 252 -69.76 -17.06 26.79
N PRO A 253 -69.66 -16.28 27.87
CA PRO A 253 -69.88 -14.84 27.90
C PRO A 253 -68.99 -14.00 28.86
N ALA A 254 -69.17 -12.69 28.68
CA ALA A 254 -68.76 -11.55 29.49
C ALA A 254 -69.02 -11.61 31.01
N ARG A 255 -68.14 -10.92 31.76
CA ARG A 255 -68.45 -10.07 32.97
C ARG A 255 -67.13 -9.25 33.25
N ARG A 256 -67.14 -7.98 33.08
CA ARG A 256 -67.51 -6.83 33.95
C ARG A 256 -67.04 -6.90 35.40
N VAL A 257 -66.47 -5.76 35.74
CA VAL A 257 -66.42 -5.06 37.04
C VAL A 257 -65.07 -5.11 37.77
N GLY A 258 -64.63 -3.87 37.98
CA GLY A 258 -63.66 -3.42 38.98
C GLY A 258 -62.83 -2.28 38.48
#